data_eb8af230df934a8b0e1a16cc50ee730c
#
_entry.id   eb8af230df934a8b0e1a16cc50ee730c
#
_cell.length_a   1.000
_cell.length_b   1.000
_cell.length_c   1.000
_cell.angle_alpha   90.00
_cell.angle_beta   90.00
_cell.angle_gamma   90.00
#
_symmetry.space_group_name_H-M   'P 1'
#
loop_
_entity.id
_entity.type
_entity.pdbx_description
1 polymer ?
#
loop_
_entity_poly.entity_id
_entity_poly.type
_entity_poly.pdbx_seq_one_letter_code
_entity_poly.pdbx_strand_id
1 'polypeptide(L)' 'MINCKLYSVTVGAGYRSGGMVIAARSKEEAIGLIHVYEDSIAKEYMEIDTLKDIGVEAKTEPKVLFCNYYVV' A
#
# COMPACT_ATOMS: atom_id res chain seq x y z
N MET A 1 1.40 18.48 9.93
CA MET A 1 1.21 17.19 9.29
C MET A 1 -0.24 16.96 8.92
N ILE A 2 -0.45 16.25 7.85
CA ILE A 2 -1.79 15.96 7.31
C ILE A 2 -2.36 14.75 8.03
N ASN A 3 -3.67 14.80 8.27
CA ASN A 3 -4.37 13.64 8.81
C ASN A 3 -4.70 12.69 7.66
N CYS A 4 -4.04 11.54 7.61
CA CYS A 4 -4.19 10.54 6.57
C CYS A 4 -4.98 9.35 7.07
N LYS A 5 -5.68 8.70 6.16
CA LYS A 5 -6.24 7.37 6.38
C LYS A 5 -5.20 6.33 6.03
N LEU A 6 -5.24 5.19 6.69
CA LEU A 6 -4.36 4.09 6.37
C LEU A 6 -5.08 3.11 5.45
N TYR A 7 -4.41 2.74 4.39
CA TYR A 7 -4.91 1.78 3.41
C TYR A 7 -3.99 0.58 3.40
N SER A 8 -4.57 -0.59 3.20
CA SER A 8 -3.80 -1.81 3.02
C SER A 8 -4.08 -2.39 1.64
N VAL A 9 -3.08 -3.03 1.08
CA VAL A 9 -3.19 -3.72 -0.20
C VAL A 9 -2.36 -4.98 -0.14
N THR A 10 -2.83 -6.04 -0.78
CA THR A 10 -2.12 -7.32 -0.81
C THR A 10 -1.08 -7.32 -1.94
N VAL A 11 0.11 -7.79 -1.61
CA VAL A 11 1.14 -8.10 -2.59
C VAL A 11 1.28 -9.62 -2.58
N GLY A 12 0.88 -10.27 -3.66
CA GLY A 12 0.86 -11.72 -3.72
C GLY A 12 1.63 -12.25 -4.92
N ALA A 13 2.37 -13.33 -4.71
CA ALA A 13 3.06 -14.04 -5.78
C ALA A 13 2.98 -15.54 -5.50
N GLY A 14 2.02 -16.18 -6.16
CA GLY A 14 1.82 -17.62 -6.01
C GLY A 14 1.38 -17.99 -4.60
N TYR A 15 2.18 -18.78 -3.92
CA TYR A 15 1.88 -19.24 -2.56
C TYR A 15 2.14 -18.20 -1.48
N ARG A 16 2.51 -17.00 -1.87
CA ARG A 16 3.04 -16.05 -0.92
C ARG A 16 2.14 -14.86 -0.82
N SER A 17 1.98 -14.42 0.39
CA SER A 17 1.24 -13.23 0.67
C SER A 17 2.11 -12.25 1.42
N GLY A 18 1.98 -11.03 1.06
CA GLY A 18 2.55 -9.93 1.78
C GLY A 18 1.58 -8.78 1.69
N GLY A 19 1.99 -7.63 2.15
CA GLY A 19 1.12 -6.47 2.11
C GLY A 19 1.89 -5.18 2.13
N MET A 20 1.18 -4.13 1.78
CA MET A 20 1.68 -2.77 1.85
C MET A 20 0.67 -1.94 2.63
N VAL A 21 1.17 -1.08 3.50
CA VAL A 21 0.33 -0.12 4.22
C VAL A 21 0.72 1.27 3.74
N ILE A 22 -0.28 2.05 3.37
CA ILE A 22 -0.10 3.35 2.75
C ILE A 22 -0.89 4.38 3.52
N ALA A 23 -0.24 5.49 3.89
CA ALA A 23 -0.94 6.65 4.44
C ALA A 23 -1.29 7.57 3.29
N ALA A 24 -2.59 7.88 3.14
CA ALA A 24 -3.06 8.73 2.06
C ALA A 24 -4.35 9.44 2.48
N ARG A 25 -4.65 10.54 1.83
CA ARG A 25 -5.87 11.30 2.11
C ARG A 25 -7.09 10.72 1.40
N SER A 26 -6.86 9.92 0.38
CA SER A 26 -7.93 9.29 -0.40
C SER A 26 -7.41 8.01 -1.03
N LYS A 27 -8.33 7.19 -1.52
CA LYS A 27 -7.99 5.96 -2.22
C LYS A 27 -7.19 6.27 -3.50
N GLU A 28 -7.56 7.32 -4.21
CA GLU A 28 -6.89 7.74 -5.43
C GLU A 28 -5.45 8.16 -5.14
N GLU A 29 -5.20 8.85 -4.05
CA GLU A 29 -3.87 9.22 -3.63
C GLU A 29 -3.04 7.97 -3.28
N ALA A 30 -3.65 6.99 -2.60
CA ALA A 30 -2.98 5.74 -2.30
C ALA A 30 -2.56 5.01 -3.58
N ILE A 31 -3.43 4.96 -4.57
CA ILE A 31 -3.12 4.37 -5.88
C ILE A 31 -1.94 5.10 -6.54
N GLY A 32 -1.96 6.42 -6.50
CA GLY A 32 -0.85 7.21 -7.04
C GLY A 32 0.48 6.91 -6.37
N LEU A 33 0.47 6.76 -5.04
CA LEU A 33 1.68 6.41 -4.30
C LEU A 33 2.19 5.02 -4.66
N ILE A 34 1.29 4.08 -4.91
CA ILE A 34 1.68 2.75 -5.38
C ILE A 34 2.38 2.85 -6.73
N HIS A 35 1.85 3.66 -7.64
CA HIS A 35 2.43 3.80 -8.99
C HIS A 35 3.84 4.36 -8.99
N VAL A 36 4.18 5.21 -8.04
CA VAL A 36 5.52 5.80 -7.94
C VAL A 36 6.45 5.04 -7.00
N TYR A 37 5.97 3.95 -6.41
CA TYR A 37 6.78 3.16 -5.50
C TYR A 37 7.96 2.50 -6.24
N GLU A 38 9.12 2.51 -5.62
CA GLU A 38 10.36 2.10 -6.29
C GLU A 38 10.50 0.59 -6.52
N ASP A 39 9.84 -0.21 -5.68
CA ASP A 39 9.96 -1.65 -5.74
C ASP A 39 9.12 -2.21 -6.89
N SER A 40 9.76 -2.49 -8.01
CA SER A 40 9.08 -3.01 -9.19
C SER A 40 8.50 -4.41 -8.98
N ILE A 41 9.13 -5.21 -8.12
CA ILE A 41 8.63 -6.56 -7.82
C ILE A 41 7.32 -6.45 -7.04
N ALA A 42 7.30 -5.60 -6.01
CA ALA A 42 6.08 -5.38 -5.25
C ALA A 42 4.95 -4.90 -6.16
N LYS A 43 5.23 -3.98 -7.08
CA LYS A 43 4.22 -3.48 -8.01
C LYS A 43 3.71 -4.54 -8.96
N GLU A 44 4.59 -5.42 -9.44
CA GLU A 44 4.22 -6.48 -10.36
C GLU A 44 3.20 -7.45 -9.75
N TYR A 45 3.35 -7.74 -8.47
CA TYR A 45 2.47 -8.68 -7.77
C TYR A 45 1.41 -8.01 -6.91
N MET A 46 1.22 -6.71 -7.10
CA MET A 46 0.22 -5.95 -6.37
C MET A 46 -1.20 -6.34 -6.78
N GLU A 47 -2.01 -6.73 -5.83
CA GLU A 47 -3.41 -7.02 -6.06
C GLU A 47 -4.23 -5.78 -5.72
N ILE A 48 -4.35 -4.88 -6.68
CA ILE A 48 -4.97 -3.57 -6.46
C ILE A 48 -6.44 -3.68 -6.01
N ASP A 49 -7.12 -4.74 -6.36
CA ASP A 49 -8.50 -4.97 -5.95
C ASP A 49 -8.64 -5.12 -4.44
N THR A 50 -7.55 -5.44 -3.75
CA THR A 50 -7.56 -5.62 -2.30
C THR A 50 -7.30 -4.33 -1.55
N LEU A 51 -7.05 -3.23 -2.24
CA LEU A 51 -6.82 -1.93 -1.60
C LEU A 51 -8.05 -1.50 -0.82
N LYS A 52 -7.88 -1.28 0.46
CA LYS A 52 -8.99 -0.91 1.34
C LYS A 52 -8.54 0.02 2.46
N ASP A 53 -9.46 0.86 2.91
CA ASP A 53 -9.33 1.68 4.11
C ASP A 53 -9.49 0.76 5.32
N ILE A 54 -8.48 0.71 6.19
CA ILE A 54 -8.52 -0.17 7.36
C ILE A 54 -9.13 0.49 8.60
N GLY A 55 -9.67 1.70 8.45
CA GLY A 55 -10.39 2.35 9.54
C GLY A 55 -9.49 3.02 10.58
N VAL A 56 -8.24 3.24 10.26
CA VAL A 56 -7.26 3.88 11.15
C VAL A 56 -6.78 5.15 10.49
N GLU A 57 -6.54 6.19 11.29
CA GLU A 57 -5.97 7.45 10.82
C GLU A 57 -4.62 7.70 11.48
N ALA A 58 -3.77 8.41 10.78
CA ALA A 58 -2.46 8.78 11.28
C ALA A 58 -2.09 10.18 10.79
N LYS A 59 -1.41 10.93 11.64
CA LYS A 59 -0.88 12.25 11.26
C LYS A 59 0.50 12.05 10.67
N THR A 60 0.57 12.09 9.35
CA THR A 60 1.81 11.88 8.61
C THR A 60 1.66 12.48 7.22
N GLU A 61 2.74 12.61 6.51
CA GLU A 61 2.70 12.91 5.10
C GLU A 61 2.21 11.68 4.33
N PRO A 62 1.49 11.88 3.21
CA PRO A 62 1.09 10.75 2.36
C PRO A 62 2.31 9.99 1.87
N LYS A 63 2.39 8.72 2.21
CA LYS A 63 3.53 7.87 1.82
C LYS A 63 3.24 6.41 2.07
N VAL A 64 4.01 5.54 1.45
CA VAL A 64 4.03 4.13 1.80
C VAL A 64 4.76 3.99 3.12
N LEU A 65 4.07 3.48 4.14
CA LEU A 65 4.63 3.33 5.48
C LEU A 65 5.38 2.01 5.64
N PHE A 66 4.91 0.98 4.95
CA PHE A 66 5.41 -0.37 5.17
C PHE A 66 5.08 -1.23 3.97
N CYS A 67 6.04 -2.05 3.55
CA CYS A 67 5.84 -3.03 2.50
C CYS A 67 6.60 -4.28 2.87
N ASN A 68 5.91 -5.40 2.95
CA ASN A 68 6.52 -6.69 3.26
C ASN A 68 5.88 -7.78 2.40
N TYR A 69 6.72 -8.56 1.74
CA TYR A 69 6.26 -9.69 0.94
C TYR A 69 7.39 -10.70 0.82
N TYR A 70 7.02 -11.94 0.52
CA TYR A 70 8.00 -12.98 0.31
C TYR A 70 8.13 -13.27 -1.18
N VAL A 71 9.38 -13.35 -1.62
CA VAL A 71 9.71 -13.78 -2.97
C VAL A 71 10.50 -15.09 -2.84
N VAL A 72 10.07 -16.09 -3.54
CA VAL A 72 10.84 -17.35 -3.59
C VAL A 72 11.85 -17.25 -4.70
#